data_6af7d048be4148d679d9d65bbaa79dd9
#
_entry.id   6af7d048be4148d679d9d65bbaa79dd9
#
_cell.length_a   1.000
_cell.length_b   1.000
_cell.length_c   1.000
_cell.angle_alpha   90.00
_cell.angle_beta   90.00
_cell.angle_gamma   90.00
#
_symmetry.space_group_name_H-M   'P 1'
#
loop_
_entity.id
_entity.type
_entity.pdbx_description
1 polymer ?
#
loop_
_entity_poly.entity_id
_entity_poly.type
_entity_poly.pdbx_seq_one_letter_code
_entity_poly.pdbx_strand_id
1 'polypeptide(L)'
;MTWSAHDVAAELRRRLPGLGTKRLHKLLYYSQGHHLAAVGEPLFGESIGAWDMGPVVDALWVAEKRGVGGGSAAALDEAALNTIGYVLSRYGALSGDDLEAKTHREPPWRLADAVRRPGQSAPIHPQWMHDYFAGDIADVPPTGLVAVGGPDAEDTPDELRAWAARGA
;
A
#
# COMPACT_ATOMS: atom_id res chain seq x y z
N MET A 1 0.69 0.17 -20.49
CA MET A 1 1.18 1.54 -20.23
C MET A 1 1.19 1.77 -18.74
N THR A 2 2.30 2.23 -18.20
CA THR A 2 2.51 2.39 -16.75
C THR A 2 2.55 3.88 -16.40
N TRP A 3 1.83 4.25 -15.37
CA TRP A 3 1.82 5.63 -14.86
C TRP A 3 2.78 5.77 -13.68
N SER A 4 2.86 6.94 -13.08
CA SER A 4 3.59 7.13 -11.84
C SER A 4 2.66 6.94 -10.63
N ALA A 5 3.23 6.56 -9.50
CA ALA A 5 2.48 6.51 -8.25
C ALA A 5 1.91 7.89 -7.86
N HIS A 6 2.57 8.97 -8.29
CA HIS A 6 2.07 10.34 -8.10
C HIS A 6 0.77 10.59 -8.85
N ASP A 7 0.63 10.08 -10.08
CA ASP A 7 -0.60 10.23 -10.88
C ASP A 7 -1.76 9.48 -10.21
N VAL A 8 -1.52 8.26 -9.75
CA VAL A 8 -2.52 7.46 -9.05
C VAL A 8 -2.89 8.10 -7.70
N ALA A 9 -1.91 8.60 -6.97
CA ALA A 9 -2.15 9.32 -5.71
C ALA A 9 -2.99 10.58 -5.93
N ALA A 10 -2.75 11.32 -7.01
CA ALA A 10 -3.55 12.50 -7.36
C ALA A 10 -5.02 12.15 -7.56
N GLU A 11 -5.31 11.05 -8.25
CA GLU A 11 -6.69 10.59 -8.46
C GLU A 11 -7.35 10.09 -7.16
N LEU A 12 -6.61 9.34 -6.35
CA LEU A 12 -7.12 8.90 -5.04
C LEU A 12 -7.48 10.09 -4.15
N ARG A 13 -6.61 11.10 -4.10
CA ARG A 13 -6.85 12.32 -3.32
C ARG A 13 -8.01 13.14 -3.87
N ARG A 14 -8.17 13.15 -5.18
CA ARG A 14 -9.31 13.84 -5.82
C ARG A 14 -10.64 13.22 -5.41
N ARG A 15 -10.70 11.90 -5.34
CA ARG A 15 -11.92 11.16 -4.99
C ARG A 15 -12.16 11.08 -3.48
N LEU A 16 -11.11 11.14 -2.68
CA LEU A 16 -11.15 11.13 -1.21
C LEU A 16 -10.48 12.38 -0.65
N PRO A 17 -11.17 13.52 -0.62
CA PRO A 17 -10.64 14.73 -0.01
C PRO A 17 -10.23 14.49 1.45
N GLY A 18 -9.05 14.99 1.83
CA GLY A 18 -8.52 14.80 3.18
C GLY A 18 -7.86 13.43 3.45
N LEU A 19 -7.57 12.68 2.39
CA LEU A 19 -6.89 11.38 2.49
C LEU A 19 -5.51 11.53 3.14
N GLY A 20 -5.32 10.87 4.30
CA GLY A 20 -4.06 10.84 5.03
C GLY A 20 -3.02 9.93 4.39
N THR A 21 -1.76 10.16 4.74
CA THR A 21 -0.59 9.44 4.14
C THR A 21 -0.66 7.93 4.34
N LYS A 22 -0.94 7.46 5.55
CA LYS A 22 -1.03 6.03 5.84
C LYS A 22 -2.07 5.33 4.95
N ARG A 23 -3.26 5.89 4.91
CA ARG A 23 -4.36 5.35 4.11
C ARG A 23 -4.08 5.41 2.62
N LEU A 24 -3.46 6.50 2.14
CA LEU A 24 -3.04 6.65 0.76
C LEU A 24 -2.13 5.50 0.31
N HIS A 25 -1.08 5.20 1.07
CA HIS A 25 -0.13 4.15 0.69
C HIS A 25 -0.76 2.76 0.66
N LYS A 26 -1.71 2.47 1.55
CA LYS A 26 -2.47 1.21 1.50
C LYS A 26 -3.37 1.13 0.26
N LEU A 27 -4.02 2.22 -0.09
CA LEU A 27 -4.85 2.28 -1.30
C LEU A 27 -4.01 2.18 -2.58
N LEU A 28 -2.79 2.71 -2.59
CA LEU A 28 -1.84 2.53 -3.68
C LEU A 28 -1.43 1.06 -3.83
N TYR A 29 -1.14 0.39 -2.73
CA TYR A 29 -0.84 -1.05 -2.72
C TYR A 29 -1.99 -1.88 -3.30
N TYR A 30 -3.22 -1.64 -2.87
CA TYR A 30 -4.40 -2.33 -3.41
C TYR A 30 -4.63 -2.00 -4.88
N SER A 31 -4.42 -0.76 -5.28
CA SER A 31 -4.53 -0.36 -6.69
C SER A 31 -3.51 -1.10 -7.56
N GLN A 32 -2.27 -1.18 -7.14
CA GLN A 32 -1.22 -1.92 -7.85
C GLN A 32 -1.56 -3.42 -7.94
N GLY A 33 -1.94 -4.02 -6.82
CA GLY A 33 -2.21 -5.45 -6.77
C GLY A 33 -3.40 -5.87 -7.63
N HIS A 34 -4.51 -5.17 -7.51
CA HIS A 34 -5.70 -5.46 -8.32
C HIS A 34 -5.47 -5.17 -9.80
N HIS A 35 -4.70 -4.14 -10.14
CA HIS A 35 -4.37 -3.85 -11.53
C HIS A 35 -3.48 -4.95 -12.15
N LEU A 36 -2.47 -5.40 -11.43
CA LEU A 36 -1.63 -6.52 -11.85
C LEU A 36 -2.47 -7.79 -12.12
N ALA A 37 -3.41 -8.09 -11.23
CA ALA A 37 -4.27 -9.26 -11.37
C ALA A 37 -5.24 -9.15 -12.55
N ALA A 38 -5.82 -7.98 -12.76
CA ALA A 38 -6.85 -7.76 -13.79
C ALA A 38 -6.27 -7.53 -15.19
N VAL A 39 -5.15 -6.83 -15.28
CA VAL A 39 -4.56 -6.36 -16.55
C VAL A 39 -3.27 -7.09 -16.90
N GLY A 40 -2.55 -7.62 -15.90
CA GLY A 40 -1.27 -8.30 -16.08
C GLY A 40 -0.07 -7.37 -16.18
N GLU A 41 -0.29 -6.07 -16.02
CA GLU A 41 0.75 -5.04 -16.06
C GLU A 41 0.70 -4.18 -14.79
N PRO A 42 1.85 -3.61 -14.35
CA PRO A 42 1.86 -2.67 -13.24
C PRO A 42 1.06 -1.41 -13.54
N LEU A 43 0.31 -0.91 -12.57
CA LEU A 43 -0.35 0.39 -12.66
C LEU A 43 0.68 1.52 -12.62
N PHE A 44 1.68 1.39 -11.77
CA PHE A 44 2.81 2.33 -11.67
C PHE A 44 4.13 1.59 -11.49
N GLY A 45 5.23 2.26 -11.85
CA GLY A 45 6.56 1.64 -11.89
C GLY A 45 7.33 1.66 -10.58
N GLU A 46 6.90 2.47 -9.61
CA GLU A 46 7.59 2.60 -8.33
C GLU A 46 7.42 1.35 -7.47
N SER A 47 8.47 0.97 -6.75
CA SER A 47 8.47 -0.18 -5.86
C SER A 47 7.63 0.09 -4.60
N ILE A 48 6.99 -0.96 -4.11
CA ILE A 48 6.31 -0.96 -2.82
C ILE A 48 7.17 -1.74 -1.83
N GLY A 49 7.45 -1.12 -0.69
CA GLY A 49 8.19 -1.76 0.40
C GLY A 49 7.28 -2.23 1.53
N ALA A 50 7.71 -3.29 2.21
CA ALA A 50 7.11 -3.68 3.47
C ALA A 50 7.73 -2.87 4.60
N TRP A 51 6.88 -2.15 5.31
CA TRP A 51 7.21 -1.36 6.49
C TRP A 51 6.44 -1.90 7.69
N ASP A 52 6.81 -1.50 8.91
CA ASP A 52 6.11 -1.95 10.12
C ASP A 52 4.60 -1.68 10.06
N MET A 53 4.23 -0.54 9.49
CA MET A 53 2.83 -0.12 9.37
C MET A 53 2.17 -0.57 8.04
N GLY A 54 2.72 -1.56 7.39
CA GLY A 54 2.21 -2.11 6.14
C GLY A 54 2.95 -1.63 4.89
N PRO A 55 2.38 -1.88 3.71
CA PRO A 55 2.98 -1.49 2.44
C PRO A 55 3.08 0.03 2.27
N VAL A 56 4.22 0.49 1.75
CA VAL A 56 4.52 1.90 1.44
C VAL A 56 5.16 2.00 0.07
N VAL A 57 4.75 2.96 -0.73
CA VAL A 57 5.45 3.33 -1.97
C VAL A 57 6.63 4.22 -1.59
N ASP A 58 7.81 3.63 -1.49
CA ASP A 58 8.99 4.28 -0.90
C ASP A 58 9.36 5.59 -1.61
N ALA A 59 9.40 5.58 -2.93
CA ALA A 59 9.76 6.76 -3.72
C ALA A 59 8.77 7.91 -3.55
N LEU A 60 7.47 7.60 -3.50
CA LEU A 60 6.43 8.61 -3.26
C LEU A 60 6.56 9.21 -1.86
N TRP A 61 6.77 8.36 -0.86
CA TRP A 61 6.90 8.81 0.52
C TRP A 61 8.10 9.75 0.68
N VAL A 62 9.26 9.39 0.10
CA VAL A 62 10.46 10.24 0.12
C VAL A 62 10.23 11.57 -0.60
N ALA A 63 9.62 11.53 -1.78
CA ALA A 63 9.34 12.73 -2.57
C ALA A 63 8.42 13.70 -1.82
N GLU A 64 7.34 13.20 -1.24
CA GLU A 64 6.39 14.02 -0.49
C GLU A 64 7.00 14.61 0.78
N LYS A 65 7.84 13.86 1.47
CA LYS A 65 8.59 14.35 2.64
C LYS A 65 9.52 15.52 2.28
N ARG A 66 10.08 15.51 1.08
CA ARG A 66 10.92 16.60 0.54
C ARG A 66 10.12 17.75 -0.08
N GLY A 67 8.79 17.69 -0.06
CA GLY A 67 7.95 18.68 -0.69
C GLY A 67 7.92 18.60 -2.22
N VAL A 68 8.38 17.49 -2.80
CA VAL A 68 8.34 17.23 -4.24
C VAL A 68 7.04 16.49 -4.54
N GLY A 69 6.05 17.22 -4.98
CA GLY A 69 4.79 16.66 -5.47
C GLY A 69 4.70 16.78 -6.99
N GLY A 70 3.68 16.21 -7.61
CA GLY A 70 3.46 16.49 -9.00
C GLY A 70 2.90 15.37 -9.86
N GLY A 71 1.95 14.62 -9.37
CA GLY A 71 1.15 13.72 -10.20
C GLY A 71 -0.01 14.45 -10.88
N SER A 72 -0.48 13.92 -11.99
CA SER A 72 -1.67 14.37 -12.69
C SER A 72 -2.66 13.23 -12.90
N ALA A 73 -3.84 13.36 -12.32
CA ALA A 73 -4.94 12.42 -12.55
C ALA A 73 -5.38 12.39 -14.02
N ALA A 74 -5.16 13.46 -14.77
CA ALA A 74 -5.51 13.55 -16.19
C ALA A 74 -4.67 12.63 -17.09
N ALA A 75 -3.54 12.10 -16.60
CA ALA A 75 -2.71 11.16 -17.35
C ALA A 75 -3.31 9.75 -17.39
N LEU A 76 -4.21 9.40 -16.48
CA LEU A 76 -4.73 8.05 -16.31
C LEU A 76 -5.74 7.68 -17.38
N ASP A 77 -5.60 6.47 -17.94
CA ASP A 77 -6.56 5.91 -18.91
C ASP A 77 -7.75 5.23 -18.21
N GLU A 78 -8.66 4.72 -19.02
CA GLU A 78 -9.87 4.06 -18.54
C GLU A 78 -9.57 2.84 -17.67
N ALA A 79 -8.58 2.02 -18.04
CA ALA A 79 -8.22 0.82 -17.26
C ALA A 79 -7.69 1.20 -15.87
N ALA A 80 -6.85 2.23 -15.79
CA ALA A 80 -6.36 2.76 -14.53
C ALA A 80 -7.50 3.31 -13.66
N LEU A 81 -8.39 4.10 -14.26
CA LEU A 81 -9.54 4.68 -13.56
C LEU A 81 -10.51 3.61 -13.06
N ASN A 82 -10.73 2.54 -13.84
CA ASN A 82 -11.57 1.41 -13.44
C ASN A 82 -10.96 0.66 -12.24
N THR A 83 -9.65 0.44 -12.24
CA THR A 83 -8.95 -0.17 -11.10
C THR A 83 -9.11 0.67 -9.84
N ILE A 84 -8.87 1.97 -9.94
CA ILE A 84 -9.03 2.90 -8.80
C ILE A 84 -10.48 2.90 -8.31
N GLY A 85 -11.44 2.95 -9.20
CA GLY A 85 -12.87 2.89 -8.84
C GLY A 85 -13.22 1.62 -8.10
N TYR A 86 -12.73 0.47 -8.55
CA TYR A 86 -12.91 -0.81 -7.87
C TYR A 86 -12.29 -0.80 -6.47
N VAL A 87 -11.06 -0.35 -6.35
CA VAL A 87 -10.35 -0.26 -5.05
C VAL A 87 -11.09 0.64 -4.08
N LEU A 88 -11.55 1.79 -4.51
CA LEU A 88 -12.32 2.70 -3.65
C LEU A 88 -13.67 2.13 -3.24
N SER A 89 -14.35 1.39 -4.11
CA SER A 89 -15.61 0.72 -3.77
C SER A 89 -15.41 -0.35 -2.69
N ARG A 90 -14.26 -1.02 -2.71
CA ARG A 90 -13.97 -2.13 -1.81
C ARG A 90 -13.28 -1.71 -0.50
N TYR A 91 -12.37 -0.77 -0.57
CA TYR A 91 -11.51 -0.38 0.56
C TYR A 91 -11.69 1.06 1.03
N GLY A 92 -12.37 1.88 0.25
CA GLY A 92 -12.44 3.33 0.47
C GLY A 92 -13.12 3.76 1.77
N ALA A 93 -13.96 2.89 2.36
CA ALA A 93 -14.60 3.15 3.65
C ALA A 93 -13.78 2.69 4.86
N LEU A 94 -12.69 1.95 4.64
CA LEU A 94 -11.85 1.45 5.71
C LEU A 94 -10.88 2.52 6.21
N SER A 95 -10.64 2.53 7.52
CA SER A 95 -9.65 3.41 8.13
C SER A 95 -8.22 2.98 7.77
N GLY A 96 -7.24 3.84 8.04
CA GLY A 96 -5.83 3.49 7.91
C GLY A 96 -5.45 2.29 8.77
N ASP A 97 -6.00 2.18 9.96
CA ASP A 97 -5.75 1.07 10.88
C ASP A 97 -6.39 -0.23 10.42
N ASP A 98 -7.61 -0.17 9.89
CA ASP A 98 -8.26 -1.34 9.28
C ASP A 98 -7.44 -1.86 8.10
N LEU A 99 -6.96 -0.98 7.25
CA LEU A 99 -6.14 -1.33 6.09
C LEU A 99 -4.77 -1.88 6.51
N GLU A 100 -4.15 -1.33 7.54
CA GLU A 100 -2.91 -1.87 8.11
C GLU A 100 -3.13 -3.29 8.60
N ALA A 101 -4.11 -3.50 9.45
CA ALA A 101 -4.43 -4.83 9.99
C ALA A 101 -4.72 -5.84 8.88
N LYS A 102 -5.42 -5.41 7.83
CA LYS A 102 -5.71 -6.25 6.67
C LYS A 102 -4.44 -6.61 5.90
N THR A 103 -3.60 -5.65 5.57
CA THR A 103 -2.36 -5.89 4.81
C THR A 103 -1.37 -6.78 5.56
N HIS A 104 -1.33 -6.70 6.88
CA HIS A 104 -0.48 -7.56 7.72
C HIS A 104 -0.85 -9.05 7.68
N ARG A 105 -2.01 -9.39 7.20
CA ARG A 105 -2.46 -10.78 7.00
C ARG A 105 -2.22 -11.28 5.59
N GLU A 106 -1.87 -10.40 4.68
CA GLU A 106 -1.76 -10.70 3.25
C GLU A 106 -0.35 -11.20 2.90
N PRO A 107 -0.25 -12.29 2.13
CA PRO A 107 1.02 -12.88 1.73
C PRO A 107 2.03 -11.91 1.12
N PRO A 108 1.67 -10.95 0.25
CA PRO A 108 2.66 -10.05 -0.33
C PRO A 108 3.47 -9.29 0.72
N TRP A 109 2.80 -8.73 1.73
CA TRP A 109 3.49 -8.05 2.81
C TRP A 109 4.24 -9.02 3.74
N ARG A 110 3.61 -10.14 4.08
CA ARG A 110 4.20 -11.13 5.00
C ARG A 110 5.48 -11.76 4.46
N LEU A 111 5.53 -12.06 3.17
CA LEU A 111 6.73 -12.61 2.52
C LEU A 111 7.90 -11.62 2.56
N ALA A 112 7.63 -10.36 2.30
CA ALA A 112 8.65 -9.31 2.38
C ALA A 112 9.06 -9.04 3.83
N ASP A 113 8.10 -8.99 4.76
CA ASP A 113 8.37 -8.78 6.19
C ASP A 113 9.26 -9.89 6.77
N ALA A 114 9.09 -11.14 6.34
CA ALA A 114 9.87 -12.27 6.82
C ALA A 114 11.38 -12.15 6.56
N VAL A 115 11.78 -11.40 5.54
CA VAL A 115 13.20 -11.16 5.20
C VAL A 115 13.65 -9.74 5.52
N ARG A 116 12.75 -8.92 6.02
CA ARG A 116 13.04 -7.54 6.38
C ARG A 116 13.88 -7.48 7.67
N ARG A 117 14.88 -6.63 7.66
CA ARG A 117 15.65 -6.33 8.88
C ARG A 117 14.92 -5.28 9.71
N PRO A 118 14.99 -5.35 11.06
CA PRO A 118 14.40 -4.33 11.92
C PRO A 118 14.83 -2.92 11.51
N GLY A 119 13.86 -2.00 11.41
CA GLY A 119 14.11 -0.61 11.03
C GLY A 119 14.38 -0.36 9.53
N GLN A 120 14.32 -1.40 8.71
CA GLN A 120 14.48 -1.30 7.25
C GLN A 120 13.22 -1.76 6.53
N SER A 121 13.03 -1.33 5.29
CA SER A 121 12.01 -1.87 4.41
C SER A 121 12.57 -3.03 3.57
N ALA A 122 11.70 -3.89 3.09
CA ALA A 122 12.03 -4.90 2.08
C ALA A 122 11.04 -4.80 0.92
N PRO A 123 11.49 -4.97 -0.33
CA PRO A 123 10.58 -4.85 -1.48
C PRO A 123 9.53 -5.96 -1.49
N ILE A 124 8.30 -5.58 -1.82
CA ILE A 124 7.22 -6.51 -2.10
C ILE A 124 7.27 -6.81 -3.60
N HIS A 125 7.53 -8.07 -3.95
CA HIS A 125 7.62 -8.45 -5.35
C HIS A 125 6.26 -8.33 -6.06
N PRO A 126 6.23 -7.71 -7.27
CA PRO A 126 4.99 -7.61 -8.04
C PRO A 126 4.32 -8.95 -8.33
N GLN A 127 5.10 -10.02 -8.51
CA GLN A 127 4.55 -11.34 -8.75
C GLN A 127 3.76 -11.87 -7.55
N TRP A 128 4.21 -11.60 -6.33
CA TRP A 128 3.45 -11.97 -5.12
C TRP A 128 2.10 -11.24 -5.04
N MET A 129 2.10 -9.97 -5.43
CA MET A 129 0.87 -9.19 -5.50
C MET A 129 -0.07 -9.72 -6.57
N HIS A 130 0.45 -9.99 -7.77
CA HIS A 130 -0.33 -10.59 -8.84
C HIS A 130 -1.02 -11.88 -8.38
N ASP A 131 -0.25 -12.83 -7.87
CA ASP A 131 -0.75 -14.15 -7.48
C ASP A 131 -1.78 -14.06 -6.36
N TYR A 132 -1.52 -13.22 -5.37
CA TYR A 132 -2.46 -13.01 -4.28
C TYR A 132 -3.78 -12.39 -4.74
N PHE A 133 -3.71 -11.30 -5.49
CA PHE A 133 -4.92 -10.60 -5.95
C PHE A 133 -5.66 -11.34 -7.07
N ALA A 134 -5.00 -12.22 -7.78
CA ALA A 134 -5.64 -13.16 -8.70
C ALA A 134 -6.37 -14.33 -7.99
N GLY A 135 -6.16 -14.48 -6.69
CA GLY A 135 -6.79 -15.54 -5.89
C GLY A 135 -5.99 -16.84 -5.82
N ASP A 136 -4.75 -16.83 -6.28
CA ASP A 136 -3.89 -18.03 -6.30
C ASP A 136 -3.28 -18.35 -4.92
N ILE A 137 -3.23 -17.35 -4.03
CA ILE A 137 -2.74 -17.49 -2.66
C ILE A 137 -3.78 -16.89 -1.71
N ALA A 138 -4.16 -17.65 -0.68
CA ALA A 138 -5.12 -17.19 0.32
C ALA A 138 -4.45 -16.35 1.42
N ASP A 139 -5.25 -15.51 2.07
CA ASP A 139 -4.86 -14.83 3.31
C ASP A 139 -4.40 -15.86 4.35
N VAL A 140 -3.44 -15.46 5.16
CA VAL A 140 -3.10 -16.23 6.35
C VAL A 140 -4.28 -16.11 7.31
N PRO A 141 -4.94 -17.23 7.68
CA PRO A 141 -6.07 -17.15 8.57
C PRO A 141 -5.66 -16.46 9.87
N PRO A 142 -6.56 -15.69 10.48
CA PRO A 142 -6.37 -15.23 11.84
C PRO A 142 -6.49 -16.44 12.76
N THR A 143 -5.55 -17.35 12.67
CA THR A 143 -5.43 -18.38 13.70
C THR A 143 -5.02 -17.66 14.95
N GLY A 144 -5.71 -17.92 16.03
CA GLY A 144 -5.31 -17.55 17.38
C GLY A 144 -3.94 -18.08 17.78
N LEU A 145 -3.12 -18.41 16.84
CA LEU A 145 -1.72 -18.63 16.95
C LEU A 145 -1.07 -17.30 16.78
N VAL A 146 -0.76 -16.83 17.94
CA VAL A 146 0.15 -15.76 18.13
C VAL A 146 -0.46 -14.44 17.76
N ALA A 147 -1.37 -14.03 18.57
CA ALA A 147 -1.09 -12.79 19.21
C ALA A 147 0.26 -12.88 19.97
N VAL A 148 1.34 -13.07 19.28
CA VAL A 148 2.53 -12.33 19.57
C VAL A 148 2.37 -11.00 18.83
N GLY A 149 1.16 -10.54 18.83
CA GLY A 149 0.89 -9.17 18.71
C GLY A 149 1.27 -8.61 20.07
N GLY A 150 2.19 -7.74 20.07
CA GLY A 150 2.18 -6.74 21.09
C GLY A 150 0.78 -6.14 21.17
N PRO A 151 0.48 -5.42 22.22
CA PRO A 151 -0.82 -4.80 22.43
C PRO A 151 -1.23 -4.12 21.14
N ASP A 152 -2.52 -4.16 20.86
CA ASP A 152 -3.12 -3.34 19.82
C ASP A 152 -2.38 -2.02 19.80
N ALA A 153 -1.52 -1.86 18.82
CA ALA A 153 -0.77 -0.64 18.68
C ALA A 153 -1.79 0.36 18.17
N GLU A 154 -2.47 0.99 19.10
CA GLU A 154 -3.01 2.31 18.82
C GLU A 154 -1.82 3.10 18.27
N ASP A 155 -1.98 3.73 17.12
CA ASP A 155 -0.99 4.63 16.53
C ASP A 155 -0.53 5.62 17.61
N THR A 156 0.45 5.21 18.39
CA THR A 156 1.01 6.13 19.37
C THR A 156 1.79 7.18 18.60
N PRO A 157 1.79 8.43 19.07
CA PRO A 157 2.59 9.49 18.45
C PRO A 157 4.06 9.09 18.25
N ASP A 158 4.56 8.19 19.08
CA ASP A 158 5.95 7.71 19.01
C ASP A 158 6.16 6.70 17.88
N GLU A 159 5.16 5.87 17.55
CA GLU A 159 5.24 4.96 16.40
C GLU A 159 5.17 5.70 15.09
N LEU A 160 4.32 6.71 14.99
CA LEU A 160 4.27 7.61 13.85
C LEU A 160 5.59 8.37 13.68
N ARG A 161 6.22 8.78 14.76
CA ARG A 161 7.56 9.41 14.73
C ARG A 161 8.64 8.42 14.32
N ALA A 162 8.61 7.20 14.82
CA ALA A 162 9.54 6.15 14.45
C ALA A 162 9.38 5.76 12.98
N TRP A 163 8.15 5.69 12.49
CA TRP A 163 7.85 5.48 11.08
C TRP A 163 8.34 6.64 10.21
N ALA A 164 8.10 7.87 10.63
CA ALA A 164 8.58 9.07 9.95
C ALA A 164 10.11 9.21 9.98
N ALA A 165 10.77 8.77 11.05
CA ALA A 165 12.21 8.82 11.18
C ALA A 165 12.95 7.79 10.34
N ARG A 166 12.33 6.62 10.08
CA ARG A 166 12.91 5.54 9.28
C ARG A 166 12.92 5.83 7.78
N GLY A 167 12.18 6.80 7.33
CA GLY A 167 12.16 7.25 5.94
C GLY A 167 12.99 8.51 5.69
N ALA A 168 13.79 8.87 6.64
CA ALA A 168 14.69 10.01 6.45
C ALA A 168 16.03 9.57 5.84
#